data_1515601789a7363a6c293b7aa752455e
#
_entry.id   1515601789a7363a6c293b7aa752455e
#
_cell.length_a   1.000
_cell.length_b   1.000
_cell.length_c   1.000
_cell.angle_alpha   90.00
_cell.angle_beta   90.00
_cell.angle_gamma   90.00
#
_symmetry.space_group_name_H-M   'P 1'
#
loop_
_entity.id
_entity.type
_entity.pdbx_description
1 polymer ?
#
loop_
_entity_poly.entity_id
_entity_poly.type
_entity_poly.pdbx_seq_one_letter_code
_entity_poly.pdbx_strand_id
1 'polypeptide(L)'
;MIEKFFKEIKVDVDFYKKAAKHVIDWNAKARGGEQPEFDQAMFVSQIGFVREELKEYEEAAKANDHVELLDAAADVFVVSSYLVYMFFGEEATLKFLENQVGTVFTETIYTDFDNMEATFTDPVQMAVLSAGIMNLARDTLVRSVYADKKIMKEVLDSNDSKYPTKKQLLAVWNTSDIDLAISQECAAIEERNANRPEGAYTGVHATYNEKQKVYVFFDDKGKIMKPSTFVKPDIAKIIAKK
;
A
#
# COMPACT_ATOMS: atom_id res chain seq x y z
N MET A 1 33.53 5.36 20.75
CA MET A 1 32.27 5.93 21.29
C MET A 1 31.12 5.90 20.27
N ILE A 2 31.38 5.52 19.02
CA ILE A 2 30.38 5.40 17.94
C ILE A 2 29.70 4.02 17.94
N GLU A 3 30.35 2.96 18.43
CA GLU A 3 29.81 1.59 18.44
C GLU A 3 28.58 1.35 19.35
N LYS A 4 28.29 2.26 20.28
CA LYS A 4 27.11 2.14 21.17
C LYS A 4 25.80 2.63 20.56
N PHE A 5 25.82 3.24 19.38
CA PHE A 5 24.62 3.78 18.73
C PHE A 5 23.99 2.85 17.67
N PHE A 6 24.71 1.87 17.20
CA PHE A 6 24.16 0.85 16.31
C PHE A 6 23.75 -0.38 17.11
N LYS A 7 22.61 -0.31 17.79
CA LYS A 7 21.93 -1.56 18.18
C LYS A 7 21.76 -2.38 16.91
N GLU A 8 22.28 -3.60 16.93
CA GLU A 8 22.03 -4.60 15.90
C GLU A 8 20.51 -4.73 15.75
N ILE A 9 19.98 -4.21 14.64
CA ILE A 9 18.54 -4.16 14.43
C ILE A 9 18.14 -5.53 13.93
N LYS A 10 17.49 -6.29 14.78
CA LYS A 10 16.94 -7.58 14.42
C LYS A 10 15.60 -7.40 13.74
N VAL A 11 15.58 -7.53 12.40
CA VAL A 11 14.34 -7.59 11.62
C VAL A 11 13.59 -8.87 11.96
N ASP A 12 12.31 -8.75 12.29
CA ASP A 12 11.42 -9.92 12.38
C ASP A 12 10.93 -10.28 10.95
N VAL A 13 11.76 -11.05 10.26
CA VAL A 13 11.50 -11.46 8.88
C VAL A 13 10.19 -12.21 8.74
N ASP A 14 9.83 -13.05 9.71
CA ASP A 14 8.58 -13.83 9.67
C ASP A 14 7.34 -12.92 9.75
N PHE A 15 7.41 -11.85 10.53
CA PHE A 15 6.35 -10.85 10.58
C PHE A 15 6.16 -10.17 9.22
N TYR A 16 7.25 -9.71 8.60
CA TYR A 16 7.18 -9.03 7.30
C TYR A 16 6.82 -9.97 6.15
N LYS A 17 7.20 -11.24 6.20
CA LYS A 17 6.69 -12.26 5.26
C LYS A 17 5.16 -12.41 5.37
N LYS A 18 4.62 -12.44 6.60
CA LYS A 18 3.17 -12.48 6.81
C LYS A 18 2.49 -11.20 6.32
N ALA A 19 3.12 -10.04 6.51
CA ALA A 19 2.61 -8.76 5.99
C ALA A 19 2.56 -8.76 4.45
N ALA A 20 3.63 -9.19 3.78
CA ALA A 20 3.65 -9.29 2.31
C ALA A 20 2.61 -10.30 1.79
N LYS A 21 2.49 -11.46 2.45
CA LYS A 21 1.44 -12.43 2.10
C LYS A 21 0.04 -11.84 2.28
N HIS A 22 -0.20 -11.10 3.35
CA HIS A 22 -1.47 -10.39 3.56
C HIS A 22 -1.77 -9.45 2.38
N VAL A 23 -0.78 -8.69 1.91
CA VAL A 23 -0.93 -7.80 0.74
C VAL A 23 -1.31 -8.59 -0.52
N ILE A 24 -0.66 -9.73 -0.77
CA ILE A 24 -0.95 -10.61 -1.90
C ILE A 24 -2.39 -11.12 -1.81
N ASP A 25 -2.79 -11.67 -0.65
CA ASP A 25 -4.13 -12.20 -0.41
C ASP A 25 -5.20 -11.11 -0.48
N TRP A 26 -4.89 -9.89 -0.02
CA TRP A 26 -5.76 -8.72 -0.08
C TRP A 26 -6.05 -8.30 -1.53
N ASN A 27 -5.04 -8.32 -2.39
CA ASN A 27 -5.21 -8.03 -3.82
C ASN A 27 -6.00 -9.13 -4.54
N ALA A 28 -5.77 -10.41 -4.20
CA ALA A 28 -6.58 -11.52 -4.70
C ALA A 28 -8.05 -11.39 -4.26
N LYS A 29 -8.28 -11.01 -3.00
CA LYS A 29 -9.60 -10.76 -2.43
C LYS A 29 -10.38 -9.71 -3.22
N ALA A 30 -9.72 -8.65 -3.66
CA ALA A 30 -10.32 -7.61 -4.49
C ALA A 30 -10.89 -8.17 -5.82
N ARG A 31 -10.30 -9.25 -6.32
CA ARG A 31 -10.59 -9.85 -7.63
C ARG A 31 -11.27 -11.22 -7.53
N GLY A 32 -12.11 -11.42 -6.53
CA GLY A 32 -12.89 -12.64 -6.36
C GLY A 32 -12.15 -13.80 -5.65
N GLY A 33 -10.95 -13.56 -5.17
CA GLY A 33 -10.11 -14.54 -4.46
C GLY A 33 -9.08 -15.23 -5.35
N GLU A 34 -8.89 -14.74 -6.56
CA GLU A 34 -7.89 -15.22 -7.51
C GLU A 34 -7.03 -14.06 -8.00
N GLN A 35 -5.78 -14.35 -8.33
CA GLN A 35 -4.92 -13.36 -8.98
C GLN A 35 -5.26 -13.32 -10.47
N PRO A 36 -5.29 -12.11 -11.07
CA PRO A 36 -5.47 -12.01 -12.52
C PRO A 36 -4.21 -12.44 -13.26
N GLU A 37 -4.34 -12.72 -14.55
CA GLU A 37 -3.18 -12.66 -15.43
C GLU A 37 -2.67 -11.21 -15.49
N PHE A 38 -1.38 -11.03 -15.22
CA PHE A 38 -0.79 -9.71 -15.21
C PHE A 38 -0.40 -9.28 -16.63
N ASP A 39 -0.86 -8.11 -17.02
CA ASP A 39 -0.49 -7.48 -18.28
C ASP A 39 0.42 -6.26 -18.07
N GLN A 40 0.90 -5.69 -19.17
CA GLN A 40 1.80 -4.53 -19.12
C GLN A 40 1.13 -3.30 -18.48
N ALA A 41 -0.17 -3.09 -18.69
CA ALA A 41 -0.88 -1.94 -18.14
C ALA A 41 -0.97 -2.03 -16.61
N MET A 42 -1.19 -3.23 -16.08
CA MET A 42 -1.20 -3.49 -14.63
C MET A 42 0.18 -3.22 -14.01
N PHE A 43 1.27 -3.64 -14.68
CA PHE A 43 2.63 -3.33 -14.20
C PHE A 43 2.91 -1.84 -14.17
N VAL A 44 2.59 -1.11 -15.24
CA VAL A 44 2.76 0.35 -15.32
C VAL A 44 1.95 1.04 -14.22
N SER A 45 0.71 0.61 -13.99
CA SER A 45 -0.13 1.16 -12.92
C SER A 45 0.47 0.90 -11.55
N GLN A 46 0.99 -0.31 -11.30
CA GLN A 46 1.58 -0.65 -10.01
C GLN A 46 2.90 0.07 -9.73
N ILE A 47 3.73 0.27 -10.77
CA ILE A 47 4.93 1.13 -10.69
C ILE A 47 4.53 2.57 -10.35
N GLY A 48 3.45 3.06 -10.95
CA GLY A 48 2.87 4.37 -10.62
C GLY A 48 2.48 4.50 -9.14
N PHE A 49 1.91 3.44 -8.54
CA PHE A 49 1.59 3.43 -7.12
C PHE A 49 2.85 3.46 -6.24
N VAL A 50 3.89 2.71 -6.59
CA VAL A 50 5.18 2.79 -5.86
C VAL A 50 5.74 4.21 -5.91
N ARG A 51 5.68 4.88 -7.07
CA ARG A 51 6.13 6.26 -7.24
C ARG A 51 5.30 7.23 -6.40
N GLU A 52 3.97 7.08 -6.37
CA GLU A 52 3.06 7.92 -5.57
C GLU A 52 3.45 7.88 -4.09
N GLU A 53 3.62 6.68 -3.52
CA GLU A 53 3.96 6.49 -2.11
C GLU A 53 5.39 6.95 -1.77
N LEU A 54 6.36 6.77 -2.68
CA LEU A 54 7.72 7.30 -2.50
C LEU A 54 7.74 8.84 -2.49
N LYS A 55 6.89 9.47 -3.31
CA LYS A 55 6.72 10.92 -3.32
C LYS A 55 6.14 11.42 -2.00
N GLU A 56 5.10 10.76 -1.49
CA GLU A 56 4.51 11.09 -0.19
C GLU A 56 5.55 10.96 0.93
N TYR A 57 6.37 9.90 0.90
CA TYR A 57 7.47 9.72 1.84
C TYR A 57 8.48 10.90 1.78
N GLU A 58 8.92 11.29 0.58
CA GLU A 58 9.89 12.38 0.39
C GLU A 58 9.31 13.73 0.87
N GLU A 59 8.02 14.00 0.59
CA GLU A 59 7.32 15.20 1.04
C GLU A 59 7.20 15.24 2.58
N ALA A 60 6.83 14.14 3.20
CA ALA A 60 6.76 14.01 4.67
C ALA A 60 8.15 14.19 5.33
N ALA A 61 9.20 13.62 4.72
CA ALA A 61 10.57 13.78 5.19
C ALA A 61 11.02 15.26 5.15
N LYS A 62 10.74 15.97 4.05
CA LYS A 62 11.03 17.40 3.91
C LYS A 62 10.24 18.26 4.89
N ALA A 63 9.00 17.88 5.19
CA ALA A 63 8.15 18.55 6.18
C ALA A 63 8.50 18.18 7.63
N ASN A 64 9.39 17.21 7.85
CA ASN A 64 9.71 16.62 9.16
C ASN A 64 8.45 16.08 9.85
N ASP A 65 7.50 15.57 9.08
CA ASP A 65 6.28 14.95 9.60
C ASP A 65 6.48 13.44 9.82
N HIS A 66 6.75 13.09 11.07
CA HIS A 66 7.03 11.70 11.44
C HIS A 66 5.81 10.77 11.32
N VAL A 67 4.60 11.30 11.40
CA VAL A 67 3.37 10.51 11.25
C VAL A 67 3.20 10.09 9.81
N GLU A 68 3.16 11.05 8.90
CA GLU A 68 3.00 10.80 7.47
C GLU A 68 4.22 10.04 6.89
N LEU A 69 5.43 10.28 7.40
CA LEU A 69 6.64 9.57 6.98
C LEU A 69 6.57 8.05 7.27
N LEU A 70 6.03 7.66 8.44
CA LEU A 70 5.90 6.25 8.80
C LEU A 70 4.70 5.59 8.12
N ASP A 71 3.63 6.34 7.86
CA ASP A 71 2.49 5.90 7.06
C ASP A 71 2.96 5.59 5.63
N ALA A 72 3.58 6.56 4.97
CA ALA A 72 4.13 6.41 3.63
C ALA A 72 5.16 5.28 3.52
N ALA A 73 6.05 5.11 4.51
CA ALA A 73 7.00 3.98 4.51
C ALA A 73 6.27 2.63 4.55
N ALA A 74 5.18 2.51 5.30
CA ALA A 74 4.39 1.29 5.33
C ALA A 74 3.59 1.08 4.03
N ASP A 75 3.05 2.14 3.44
CA ASP A 75 2.35 2.07 2.15
C ASP A 75 3.32 1.73 1.01
N VAL A 76 4.57 2.27 1.00
CA VAL A 76 5.61 1.83 0.07
C VAL A 76 5.88 0.33 0.21
N PHE A 77 5.94 -0.21 1.45
CA PHE A 77 6.08 -1.66 1.62
C PHE A 77 4.92 -2.42 1.00
N VAL A 78 3.68 -1.95 1.17
CA VAL A 78 2.48 -2.57 0.61
C VAL A 78 2.53 -2.60 -0.92
N VAL A 79 2.72 -1.45 -1.57
CA VAL A 79 2.66 -1.36 -3.03
C VAL A 79 3.84 -2.05 -3.72
N SER A 80 5.05 -1.97 -3.13
CA SER A 80 6.24 -2.64 -3.67
C SER A 80 6.19 -4.16 -3.48
N SER A 81 5.65 -4.66 -2.36
CA SER A 81 5.45 -6.10 -2.16
C SER A 81 4.56 -6.72 -3.24
N TYR A 82 3.49 -6.02 -3.62
CA TYR A 82 2.61 -6.51 -4.68
C TYR A 82 3.27 -6.43 -6.06
N LEU A 83 4.01 -5.38 -6.37
CA LEU A 83 4.76 -5.28 -7.61
C LEU A 83 5.79 -6.42 -7.76
N VAL A 84 6.54 -6.72 -6.69
CA VAL A 84 7.48 -7.84 -6.65
C VAL A 84 6.76 -9.18 -6.90
N TYR A 85 5.59 -9.35 -6.26
CA TYR A 85 4.75 -10.54 -6.45
C TYR A 85 4.28 -10.70 -7.90
N MET A 86 3.83 -9.62 -8.55
CA MET A 86 3.37 -9.65 -9.94
C MET A 86 4.44 -10.18 -10.90
N PHE A 87 5.73 -9.91 -10.62
CA PHE A 87 6.84 -10.35 -11.47
C PHE A 87 7.40 -11.72 -11.10
N PHE A 88 7.54 -12.00 -9.81
CA PHE A 88 8.33 -13.13 -9.33
C PHE A 88 7.50 -14.19 -8.60
N GLY A 89 6.22 -13.93 -8.33
CA GLY A 89 5.36 -14.82 -7.56
C GLY A 89 5.61 -14.77 -6.04
N GLU A 90 4.78 -15.51 -5.29
CA GLU A 90 4.76 -15.45 -3.82
C GLU A 90 6.07 -15.93 -3.21
N GLU A 91 6.58 -17.10 -3.62
CA GLU A 91 7.78 -17.70 -3.05
C GLU A 91 8.98 -16.76 -3.14
N ALA A 92 9.22 -16.19 -4.32
CA ALA A 92 10.33 -15.28 -4.53
C ALA A 92 10.15 -13.97 -3.73
N THR A 93 8.94 -13.42 -3.68
CA THR A 93 8.63 -12.23 -2.89
C THR A 93 8.97 -12.43 -1.42
N LEU A 94 8.53 -13.55 -0.84
CA LEU A 94 8.82 -13.87 0.56
C LEU A 94 10.31 -14.13 0.80
N LYS A 95 11.03 -14.69 -0.18
CA LYS A 95 12.46 -14.92 -0.10
C LYS A 95 13.26 -13.62 -0.19
N PHE A 96 12.85 -12.64 -0.98
CA PHE A 96 13.51 -11.33 -1.02
C PHE A 96 13.52 -10.63 0.35
N LEU A 97 12.53 -10.88 1.21
CA LEU A 97 12.47 -10.33 2.56
C LEU A 97 13.51 -10.91 3.52
N GLU A 98 14.20 -11.98 3.18
CA GLU A 98 15.33 -12.53 3.96
C GLU A 98 16.59 -11.66 3.81
N ASN A 99 16.67 -10.88 2.73
CA ASN A 99 17.79 -9.98 2.51
C ASN A 99 17.68 -8.74 3.41
N GLN A 100 18.77 -8.41 4.09
CA GLN A 100 18.89 -7.18 4.85
C GLN A 100 19.66 -6.16 4.02
N VAL A 101 19.04 -5.01 3.77
CA VAL A 101 19.69 -3.90 3.03
C VAL A 101 20.59 -3.09 3.96
N GLY A 102 20.21 -3.02 5.23
CA GLY A 102 21.00 -2.34 6.26
C GLY A 102 20.95 -0.80 6.21
N THR A 103 20.16 -0.25 5.30
CA THR A 103 19.95 1.19 5.12
C THR A 103 18.47 1.56 5.29
N VAL A 104 18.17 2.84 5.22
CA VAL A 104 16.82 3.40 5.25
C VAL A 104 16.60 4.28 4.03
N PHE A 105 15.37 4.70 3.78
CA PHE A 105 15.08 5.69 2.76
C PHE A 105 15.87 6.99 3.00
N THR A 106 16.29 7.59 1.92
CA THR A 106 16.90 8.93 1.88
C THR A 106 15.82 9.99 1.65
N GLU A 107 16.17 11.25 1.86
CA GLU A 107 15.30 12.40 1.55
C GLU A 107 15.07 12.58 0.04
N THR A 108 15.80 11.85 -0.81
CA THR A 108 15.75 11.93 -2.27
C THR A 108 15.23 10.66 -2.92
N ILE A 109 14.66 9.74 -2.14
CA ILE A 109 14.31 8.39 -2.64
C ILE A 109 13.33 8.42 -3.83
N TYR A 110 12.37 9.35 -3.83
CA TYR A 110 11.45 9.54 -4.95
C TYR A 110 12.20 9.99 -6.21
N THR A 111 13.03 11.02 -6.08
CA THR A 111 13.83 11.55 -7.19
C THR A 111 14.80 10.50 -7.75
N ASP A 112 15.42 9.71 -6.88
CA ASP A 112 16.31 8.62 -7.26
C ASP A 112 15.55 7.52 -8.01
N PHE A 113 14.37 7.15 -7.54
CA PHE A 113 13.49 6.17 -8.20
C PHE A 113 13.05 6.64 -9.59
N ASP A 114 12.61 7.89 -9.71
CA ASP A 114 12.16 8.48 -10.97
C ASP A 114 13.30 8.54 -12.01
N ASN A 115 14.50 8.91 -11.58
CA ASN A 115 15.70 8.89 -12.43
C ASN A 115 16.08 7.48 -12.88
N MET A 116 16.00 6.48 -12.00
CA MET A 116 16.26 5.08 -12.34
C MET A 116 15.22 4.54 -13.32
N GLU A 117 13.94 4.82 -13.10
CA GLU A 117 12.86 4.41 -13.99
C GLU A 117 13.05 5.00 -15.40
N ALA A 118 13.43 6.26 -15.50
CA ALA A 118 13.71 6.91 -16.79
C ALA A 118 14.88 6.24 -17.57
N THR A 119 15.77 5.53 -16.86
CA THR A 119 16.92 4.84 -17.46
C THR A 119 16.68 3.35 -17.72
N PHE A 120 15.71 2.74 -17.02
CA PHE A 120 15.42 1.31 -17.14
C PHE A 120 14.49 1.05 -18.33
N THR A 121 14.98 0.22 -19.24
CA THR A 121 14.23 -0.21 -20.44
C THR A 121 13.59 -1.58 -20.29
N ASP A 122 13.95 -2.31 -19.21
CA ASP A 122 13.49 -3.67 -18.92
C ASP A 122 12.61 -3.69 -17.68
N PRO A 123 11.34 -4.14 -17.77
CA PRO A 123 10.46 -4.30 -16.62
C PRO A 123 11.04 -5.15 -15.48
N VAL A 124 11.90 -6.12 -15.78
CA VAL A 124 12.58 -6.95 -14.77
C VAL A 124 13.50 -6.08 -13.87
N GLN A 125 14.17 -5.08 -14.43
CA GLN A 125 14.99 -4.15 -13.65
C GLN A 125 14.14 -3.37 -12.65
N MET A 126 12.96 -2.92 -13.05
CA MET A 126 12.01 -2.24 -12.14
C MET A 126 11.52 -3.16 -11.03
N ALA A 127 11.29 -4.44 -11.33
CA ALA A 127 10.87 -5.40 -10.32
C ALA A 127 12.00 -5.70 -9.31
N VAL A 128 13.25 -5.81 -9.76
CA VAL A 128 14.42 -5.97 -8.87
C VAL A 128 14.63 -4.72 -8.01
N LEU A 129 14.49 -3.53 -8.58
CA LEU A 129 14.53 -2.27 -7.85
C LEU A 129 13.43 -2.24 -6.79
N SER A 130 12.21 -2.66 -7.15
CA SER A 130 11.07 -2.71 -6.22
C SER A 130 11.28 -3.69 -5.06
N ALA A 131 11.99 -4.80 -5.29
CA ALA A 131 12.41 -5.70 -4.20
C ALA A 131 13.41 -5.01 -3.25
N GLY A 132 14.31 -4.20 -3.77
CA GLY A 132 15.18 -3.33 -2.97
C GLY A 132 14.36 -2.30 -2.16
N ILE A 133 13.42 -1.63 -2.80
CA ILE A 133 12.54 -0.63 -2.18
C ILE A 133 11.67 -1.26 -1.06
N MET A 134 11.09 -2.43 -1.31
CA MET A 134 10.34 -3.17 -0.29
C MET A 134 11.19 -3.43 0.98
N ASN A 135 12.44 -3.83 0.81
CA ASN A 135 13.35 -4.06 1.92
C ASN A 135 13.77 -2.73 2.59
N LEU A 136 14.00 -1.66 1.83
CA LEU A 136 14.29 -0.33 2.38
C LEU A 136 13.12 0.21 3.21
N ALA A 137 11.89 0.05 2.75
CA ALA A 137 10.68 0.43 3.48
C ALA A 137 10.58 -0.30 4.83
N ARG A 138 10.75 -1.63 4.80
CA ARG A 138 10.82 -2.45 6.02
C ARG A 138 11.93 -1.95 6.98
N ASP A 139 13.14 -1.77 6.47
CA ASP A 139 14.28 -1.39 7.29
C ASP A 139 14.11 0.03 7.85
N THR A 140 13.45 0.94 7.13
CA THR A 140 13.06 2.27 7.61
C THR A 140 12.12 2.16 8.81
N LEU A 141 11.07 1.34 8.71
CA LEU A 141 10.15 1.10 9.82
C LEU A 141 10.84 0.50 11.05
N VAL A 142 11.64 -0.56 10.84
CA VAL A 142 12.35 -1.27 11.92
C VAL A 142 13.37 -0.36 12.61
N ARG A 143 14.03 0.53 11.86
CA ARG A 143 15.01 1.49 12.40
C ARG A 143 14.37 2.69 13.05
N SER A 144 13.10 2.94 12.81
CA SER A 144 12.36 3.97 13.52
C SER A 144 12.39 3.66 15.02
N VAL A 145 12.36 4.70 15.82
CA VAL A 145 12.28 4.54 17.29
C VAL A 145 10.91 4.06 17.76
N TYR A 146 9.99 3.81 16.84
CA TYR A 146 8.60 3.45 17.10
C TYR A 146 8.33 1.95 16.90
N ALA A 147 7.10 1.53 17.19
CA ALA A 147 6.70 0.13 17.12
C ALA A 147 6.32 -0.27 15.68
N ASP A 148 7.32 -0.59 14.85
CA ASP A 148 7.21 -0.94 13.44
C ASP A 148 6.08 -1.94 13.13
N LYS A 149 5.97 -3.02 13.90
CA LYS A 149 4.92 -4.03 13.72
C LYS A 149 3.51 -3.49 13.97
N LYS A 150 3.37 -2.54 14.90
CA LYS A 150 2.06 -1.91 15.17
C LYS A 150 1.70 -0.96 14.03
N ILE A 151 2.67 -0.21 13.52
CA ILE A 151 2.49 0.68 12.38
C ILE A 151 2.07 -0.13 11.15
N MET A 152 2.84 -1.16 10.80
CA MET A 152 2.51 -2.02 9.66
C MET A 152 1.13 -2.67 9.82
N LYS A 153 0.80 -3.17 11.02
CA LYS A 153 -0.52 -3.75 11.27
C LYS A 153 -1.65 -2.73 11.09
N GLU A 154 -1.48 -1.51 11.58
CA GLU A 154 -2.46 -0.44 11.45
C GLU A 154 -2.74 -0.10 9.98
N VAL A 155 -1.69 -0.05 9.15
CA VAL A 155 -1.83 0.19 7.70
C VAL A 155 -2.51 -1.00 7.01
N LEU A 156 -2.19 -2.24 7.38
CA LEU A 156 -2.88 -3.42 6.82
C LEU A 156 -4.36 -3.46 7.24
N ASP A 157 -4.68 -3.18 8.50
CA ASP A 157 -6.07 -3.11 8.99
C ASP A 157 -6.84 -1.98 8.28
N SER A 158 -6.18 -0.83 8.04
CA SER A 158 -6.73 0.27 7.24
C SER A 158 -7.05 -0.17 5.81
N ASN A 159 -6.12 -0.88 5.15
CA ASN A 159 -6.36 -1.42 3.81
C ASN A 159 -7.52 -2.42 3.79
N ASP A 160 -7.63 -3.29 4.81
CA ASP A 160 -8.78 -4.21 4.93
C ASP A 160 -10.12 -3.47 5.03
N SER A 161 -10.16 -2.28 5.62
CA SER A 161 -11.37 -1.45 5.72
C SER A 161 -11.89 -0.91 4.38
N LYS A 162 -11.09 -1.02 3.30
CA LYS A 162 -11.52 -0.69 1.93
C LYS A 162 -12.53 -1.69 1.36
N TYR A 163 -12.78 -2.81 2.05
CA TYR A 163 -13.68 -3.87 1.58
C TYR A 163 -14.92 -4.00 2.47
N PRO A 164 -15.91 -3.10 2.31
CA PRO A 164 -17.12 -3.11 3.11
C PRO A 164 -17.99 -4.33 2.84
N THR A 165 -18.63 -4.81 3.89
CA THR A 165 -19.73 -5.76 3.78
C THR A 165 -21.01 -5.06 3.34
N LYS A 166 -21.99 -5.84 2.83
CA LYS A 166 -23.34 -5.34 2.52
C LYS A 166 -23.93 -4.56 3.70
N LYS A 167 -23.83 -5.11 4.93
CA LYS A 167 -24.35 -4.47 6.14
C LYS A 167 -23.76 -3.09 6.39
N GLN A 168 -22.46 -2.94 6.18
CA GLN A 168 -21.76 -1.66 6.36
C GLN A 168 -22.22 -0.62 5.33
N LEU A 169 -22.32 -1.00 4.05
CA LEU A 169 -22.82 -0.07 3.01
C LEU A 169 -24.24 0.39 3.27
N LEU A 170 -25.15 -0.55 3.58
CA LEU A 170 -26.53 -0.21 3.92
C LEU A 170 -26.64 0.72 5.13
N ALA A 171 -25.76 0.52 6.13
CA ALA A 171 -25.74 1.37 7.33
C ALA A 171 -25.21 2.77 7.02
N VAL A 172 -24.12 2.90 6.23
CA VAL A 172 -23.54 4.20 5.84
C VAL A 172 -24.56 5.05 5.08
N TRP A 173 -25.29 4.44 4.14
CA TRP A 173 -26.23 5.15 3.27
C TRP A 173 -27.67 5.16 3.81
N ASN A 174 -27.89 4.60 5.01
CA ASN A 174 -29.20 4.55 5.68
C ASN A 174 -30.32 4.06 4.75
N THR A 175 -30.06 2.99 4.01
CA THR A 175 -31.00 2.37 3.07
C THR A 175 -31.06 0.86 3.26
N SER A 176 -32.13 0.23 2.79
CA SER A 176 -32.25 -1.24 2.68
C SER A 176 -31.93 -1.75 1.27
N ASP A 177 -31.79 -0.85 0.31
CA ASP A 177 -31.50 -1.14 -1.10
C ASP A 177 -29.98 -1.11 -1.35
N ILE A 178 -29.42 -2.27 -1.69
CA ILE A 178 -27.97 -2.38 -1.91
C ILE A 178 -27.52 -1.71 -3.20
N ASP A 179 -28.32 -1.73 -4.24
CA ASP A 179 -27.97 -1.12 -5.52
C ASP A 179 -27.94 0.40 -5.39
N LEU A 180 -28.90 0.96 -4.63
CA LEU A 180 -28.88 2.37 -4.27
C LEU A 180 -27.64 2.72 -3.43
N ALA A 181 -27.29 1.92 -2.41
CA ALA A 181 -26.11 2.15 -1.57
C ALA A 181 -24.82 2.13 -2.39
N ILE A 182 -24.69 1.19 -3.32
CA ILE A 182 -23.54 1.10 -4.24
C ILE A 182 -23.46 2.33 -5.14
N SER A 183 -24.58 2.72 -5.76
CA SER A 183 -24.62 3.90 -6.63
C SER A 183 -24.23 5.19 -5.89
N GLN A 184 -24.74 5.36 -4.67
CA GLN A 184 -24.39 6.51 -3.83
C GLN A 184 -22.91 6.48 -3.41
N GLU A 185 -22.36 5.32 -3.09
CA GLU A 185 -20.94 5.19 -2.73
C GLU A 185 -20.02 5.51 -3.92
N CYS A 186 -20.33 5.00 -5.12
CA CYS A 186 -19.57 5.33 -6.33
C CYS A 186 -19.55 6.85 -6.59
N ALA A 187 -20.71 7.50 -6.57
CA ALA A 187 -20.82 8.95 -6.75
C ALA A 187 -20.04 9.72 -5.67
N ALA A 188 -20.13 9.30 -4.42
CA ALA A 188 -19.42 9.93 -3.31
C ALA A 188 -17.89 9.77 -3.42
N ILE A 189 -17.40 8.65 -3.92
CA ILE A 189 -15.96 8.44 -4.18
C ILE A 189 -15.51 9.41 -5.27
N GLU A 190 -16.24 9.55 -6.37
CA GLU A 190 -15.90 10.48 -7.46
C GLU A 190 -15.94 11.94 -6.97
N GLU A 191 -16.97 12.32 -6.24
CA GLU A 191 -17.13 13.68 -5.69
C GLU A 191 -15.98 14.07 -4.75
N ARG A 192 -15.62 13.19 -3.78
CA ARG A 192 -14.51 13.44 -2.84
C ARG A 192 -13.16 13.64 -3.54
N ASN A 193 -13.02 13.11 -4.74
CA ASN A 193 -11.76 13.10 -5.48
C ASN A 193 -11.79 14.00 -6.73
N ALA A 194 -12.86 14.79 -6.93
CA ALA A 194 -13.04 15.61 -8.12
C ALA A 194 -11.95 16.68 -8.33
N ASN A 195 -11.36 17.18 -7.24
CA ASN A 195 -10.37 18.25 -7.26
C ASN A 195 -8.93 17.77 -6.96
N ARG A 196 -8.62 16.50 -7.19
CA ARG A 196 -7.25 16.00 -7.01
C ARG A 196 -6.29 16.63 -8.02
N PRO A 197 -5.07 17.03 -7.57
CA PRO A 197 -4.04 17.57 -8.47
C PRO A 197 -3.65 16.61 -9.59
N GLU A 198 -3.65 15.29 -9.30
CA GLU A 198 -3.29 14.22 -10.24
C GLU A 198 -4.45 13.83 -11.19
N GLY A 199 -5.58 14.51 -11.08
CA GLY A 199 -6.81 14.23 -11.81
C GLY A 199 -7.86 13.48 -11.01
N ALA A 200 -9.12 13.68 -11.38
CA ALA A 200 -10.25 13.00 -10.75
C ALA A 200 -10.24 11.49 -11.03
N TYR A 201 -10.77 10.72 -10.11
CA TYR A 201 -11.14 9.32 -10.39
C TYR A 201 -12.46 9.30 -11.15
N THR A 202 -12.53 8.43 -12.15
CA THR A 202 -13.70 8.29 -13.03
C THR A 202 -14.08 6.84 -13.20
N GLY A 203 -15.35 6.60 -13.57
CA GLY A 203 -15.84 5.26 -13.82
C GLY A 203 -15.84 4.36 -12.58
N VAL A 204 -16.04 4.96 -11.41
CA VAL A 204 -16.05 4.19 -10.15
C VAL A 204 -17.19 3.17 -10.17
N HIS A 205 -16.84 1.92 -9.92
CA HIS A 205 -17.77 0.81 -9.92
C HIS A 205 -17.45 -0.18 -8.80
N ALA A 206 -18.43 -0.98 -8.40
CA ALA A 206 -18.28 -1.98 -7.36
C ALA A 206 -18.26 -3.40 -7.94
N THR A 207 -17.39 -4.25 -7.37
CA THR A 207 -17.37 -5.70 -7.59
C THR A 207 -17.71 -6.41 -6.28
N TYR A 208 -18.56 -7.43 -6.33
CA TYR A 208 -18.90 -8.22 -5.15
C TYR A 208 -18.10 -9.51 -5.10
N ASN A 209 -17.39 -9.72 -4.00
CA ASN A 209 -16.71 -10.99 -3.74
C ASN A 209 -17.66 -11.95 -2.99
N GLU A 210 -18.18 -12.94 -3.71
CA GLU A 210 -19.13 -13.92 -3.19
C GLU A 210 -18.55 -14.79 -2.06
N LYS A 211 -17.27 -15.16 -2.14
CA LYS A 211 -16.61 -16.02 -1.14
C LYS A 211 -16.47 -15.30 0.21
N GLN A 212 -16.14 -14.02 0.16
CA GLN A 212 -15.80 -13.24 1.36
C GLN A 212 -16.90 -12.25 1.77
N LYS A 213 -17.97 -12.17 0.97
CA LYS A 213 -19.15 -11.34 1.23
C LYS A 213 -18.84 -9.85 1.42
N VAL A 214 -17.92 -9.32 0.61
CA VAL A 214 -17.51 -7.91 0.61
C VAL A 214 -17.64 -7.29 -0.76
N TYR A 215 -17.76 -5.97 -0.80
CA TYR A 215 -17.68 -5.16 -2.00
C TYR A 215 -16.30 -4.52 -2.11
N VAL A 216 -15.82 -4.38 -3.34
CA VAL A 216 -14.60 -3.65 -3.67
C VAL A 216 -14.94 -2.61 -4.72
N PHE A 217 -14.51 -1.38 -4.48
CA PHE A 217 -14.71 -0.28 -5.42
C PHE A 217 -13.44 -0.04 -6.20
N PHE A 218 -13.56 0.08 -7.53
CA PHE A 218 -12.46 0.37 -8.45
C PHE A 218 -12.77 1.63 -9.25
N ASP A 219 -11.73 2.35 -9.67
CA ASP A 219 -11.85 3.32 -10.75
C ASP A 219 -11.71 2.63 -12.13
N ASP A 220 -11.79 3.41 -13.21
CA ASP A 220 -11.63 2.93 -14.58
C ASP A 220 -10.22 2.41 -14.92
N LYS A 221 -9.22 2.70 -14.05
CA LYS A 221 -7.84 2.23 -14.16
C LYS A 221 -7.54 1.02 -13.29
N GLY A 222 -8.55 0.51 -12.56
CA GLY A 222 -8.40 -0.63 -11.66
C GLY A 222 -7.77 -0.31 -10.30
N LYS A 223 -7.66 0.96 -9.93
CA LYS A 223 -7.22 1.37 -8.57
C LYS A 223 -8.33 1.04 -7.57
N ILE A 224 -7.96 0.41 -6.46
CA ILE A 224 -8.88 0.12 -5.36
C ILE A 224 -9.16 1.42 -4.60
N MET A 225 -10.42 1.79 -4.52
CA MET A 225 -10.89 3.05 -3.97
C MET A 225 -11.14 2.95 -2.45
N LYS A 226 -11.09 4.12 -1.80
CA LYS A 226 -11.42 4.27 -0.37
C LYS A 226 -12.92 4.56 -0.23
N PRO A 227 -13.76 3.59 0.19
CA PRO A 227 -15.19 3.84 0.41
C PRO A 227 -15.43 4.66 1.69
N SER A 228 -16.67 5.06 1.93
CA SER A 228 -17.07 5.79 3.14
C SER A 228 -16.89 4.98 4.43
N THR A 229 -16.69 3.67 4.32
CA THR A 229 -16.33 2.77 5.43
C THR A 229 -14.83 2.74 5.72
N PHE A 230 -14.01 3.38 4.89
CA PHE A 230 -12.55 3.40 5.05
C PHE A 230 -12.17 4.05 6.37
N VAL A 231 -11.26 3.40 7.09
CA VAL A 231 -10.69 3.89 8.35
C VAL A 231 -9.22 4.25 8.09
N LYS A 232 -8.89 5.55 8.20
CA LYS A 232 -7.49 6.01 8.07
C LYS A 232 -6.65 5.38 9.20
N PRO A 233 -5.38 4.98 8.95
CA PRO A 233 -4.50 4.47 10.00
C PRO A 233 -4.23 5.56 11.05
N ASP A 234 -4.26 5.18 12.33
CA ASP A 234 -3.99 6.09 13.45
C ASP A 234 -2.54 5.97 13.95
N ILE A 235 -1.61 6.30 13.06
CA ILE A 235 -0.16 6.25 13.35
C ILE A 235 0.20 7.23 14.47
N ALA A 236 -0.46 8.39 14.53
CA ALA A 236 -0.25 9.39 15.58
C ALA A 236 -0.45 8.79 16.98
N LYS A 237 -1.47 7.97 17.18
CA LYS A 237 -1.75 7.28 18.45
C LYS A 237 -0.68 6.25 18.81
N ILE A 238 -0.06 5.62 17.82
CA ILE A 238 1.03 4.65 18.06
C ILE A 238 2.27 5.39 18.52
N ILE A 239 2.59 6.53 17.89
CA ILE A 239 3.74 7.37 18.19
C ILE A 239 3.61 8.02 19.58
N ALA A 240 2.41 8.50 19.91
CA ALA A 240 2.14 9.19 21.19
C ALA A 240 2.24 8.28 22.43
N LYS A 241 2.21 6.96 22.27
CA LYS A 241 2.28 5.98 23.38
C LYS A 241 3.71 5.63 23.81
N LYS A 242 4.68 6.38 23.38
CA LYS A 242 6.06 6.28 23.76
C LYS A 242 6.37 7.27 24.92
#